data_3921629b6b96754a865196ab502c4a8b
#
_entry.id   3921629b6b96754a865196ab502c4a8b
#
_cell.length_a   1.000
_cell.length_b   1.000
_cell.length_c   1.000
_cell.angle_alpha   90.00
_cell.angle_beta   90.00
_cell.angle_gamma   90.00
#
_symmetry.space_group_name_H-M   'P 1'
#
loop_
_entity.id
_entity.type
_entity.pdbx_description
1 polymer ?
#
loop_
_entity_poly.entity_id
_entity_poly.type
_entity_poly.pdbx_seq_one_letter_code
_entity_poly.pdbx_strand_id
1 'polypeptide(L)'
;MKKFTKLTAFALALVMALGLLAGCGSSNSDNNSTPAGDDASDAAKTKLVVATSPDFPPFESLEGGEVVGIEVDILNKIAEKMGMELDIQQMDFDSVIPGVQAGKFDVGMSGITVTDKRKENVDFSSVYFMAAQAIVVADGSSITGKADLEGKKVSVQTGTTAEEYCMANGYEVLAFTANNDAAAALTAGKVDAWVVDNEVALAMAPELGLTVLDEAMTSEPYAFALQKGSDLLAPFNEALDALLADGTVEQIFQQYGVTYIAP
;
A
#
# COMPACT_ATOMS: atom_id res chain seq x y z
N MET A 1 56.95 7.97 -0.55
CA MET A 1 57.49 9.18 0.11
C MET A 1 56.31 9.85 0.80
N LYS A 2 56.27 9.75 2.13
CA LYS A 2 56.30 10.87 3.13
C LYS A 2 55.07 11.81 2.98
N LYS A 3 54.28 12.20 3.96
CA LYS A 3 54.30 12.17 5.46
C LYS A 3 52.90 12.61 5.91
N PHE A 4 52.22 12.02 6.92
CA PHE A 4 52.07 12.49 8.31
C PHE A 4 51.67 14.00 8.42
N THR A 5 50.65 14.42 9.11
CA THR A 5 50.27 14.52 10.54
C THR A 5 49.18 15.59 10.59
N LYS A 6 48.22 15.74 11.48
CA LYS A 6 48.20 15.71 12.95
C LYS A 6 46.75 15.79 13.47
N LEU A 7 46.54 15.08 14.51
CA LEU A 7 45.58 15.20 15.61
C LEU A 7 45.49 16.61 16.21
N THR A 8 44.30 17.05 16.61
CA THR A 8 44.12 17.92 17.79
C THR A 8 42.80 17.60 18.48
N ALA A 9 42.92 17.05 19.66
CA ALA A 9 41.90 16.93 20.69
C ALA A 9 41.81 18.24 21.45
N PHE A 10 40.60 18.67 21.85
CA PHE A 10 40.42 19.61 22.93
C PHE A 10 39.32 19.12 23.87
N ALA A 11 39.68 19.09 25.13
CA ALA A 11 38.96 18.54 26.24
C ALA A 11 38.27 19.65 27.07
N LEU A 12 37.20 19.26 27.75
CA LEU A 12 36.71 19.68 29.08
C LEU A 12 36.43 21.17 29.38
N ALA A 13 35.18 21.45 29.81
CA ALA A 13 34.94 22.21 31.03
C ALA A 13 33.56 21.90 31.60
N LEU A 14 33.57 21.31 32.77
CA LEU A 14 32.52 20.99 33.72
C LEU A 14 32.25 22.26 34.59
N VAL A 15 31.01 22.72 34.70
CA VAL A 15 30.64 23.64 35.81
C VAL A 15 29.34 23.16 36.44
N MET A 16 29.48 22.63 37.67
CA MET A 16 28.39 22.44 38.63
C MET A 16 28.13 23.76 39.37
N ALA A 17 26.87 24.12 39.55
CA ALA A 17 26.49 25.07 40.63
C ALA A 17 25.25 24.52 41.33
N LEU A 18 25.43 24.04 42.56
CA LEU A 18 24.41 23.79 43.56
C LEU A 18 23.90 25.12 44.11
N GLY A 19 22.58 25.21 44.29
CA GLY A 19 21.95 26.28 45.06
C GLY A 19 20.74 25.73 45.84
N LEU A 20 20.98 25.33 47.06
CA LEU A 20 19.94 25.03 48.06
C LEU A 20 19.47 26.33 48.73
N LEU A 21 18.17 26.55 48.82
CA LEU A 21 17.61 27.40 49.84
C LEU A 21 16.22 26.86 50.26
N ALA A 22 16.19 26.43 51.49
CA ALA A 22 15.01 26.01 52.25
C ALA A 22 14.19 27.23 52.69
N GLY A 23 12.87 27.12 52.68
CA GLY A 23 11.94 28.08 53.28
C GLY A 23 10.69 27.33 53.75
N CYS A 24 10.64 27.03 55.03
CA CYS A 24 9.44 26.56 55.76
C CYS A 24 8.43 27.68 55.95
N GLY A 25 7.14 27.40 55.78
CA GLY A 25 6.03 28.25 56.20
C GLY A 25 4.74 27.45 56.25
N SER A 26 4.30 27.15 57.45
CA SER A 26 3.09 26.40 57.83
C SER A 26 1.81 27.22 57.66
N SER A 27 0.72 26.66 57.16
CA SER A 27 -0.51 26.34 57.92
C SER A 27 -1.80 26.31 57.09
N ASN A 28 -2.51 25.22 57.29
CA ASN A 28 -3.96 24.97 57.34
C ASN A 28 -4.84 25.06 56.09
N SER A 29 -5.33 23.87 55.77
CA SER A 29 -6.74 23.43 55.63
C SER A 29 -7.62 24.15 54.60
N ASP A 30 -7.98 23.46 53.54
CA ASP A 30 -9.31 22.86 53.42
C ASP A 30 -9.38 21.90 52.20
N ASN A 31 -9.97 20.74 52.48
CA ASN A 31 -10.32 19.70 51.52
C ASN A 31 -11.29 20.25 50.46
N ASN A 32 -10.89 20.19 49.19
CA ASN A 32 -11.84 19.87 48.14
C ASN A 32 -11.08 19.13 47.03
N SER A 33 -11.05 17.81 47.12
CA SER A 33 -10.55 16.93 46.08
C SER A 33 -11.62 16.84 44.99
N THR A 34 -11.51 17.67 43.99
CA THR A 34 -12.13 17.40 42.66
C THR A 34 -11.14 16.53 41.91
N PRO A 35 -11.51 15.34 41.44
CA PRO A 35 -10.66 14.60 40.54
C PRO A 35 -10.55 15.44 39.24
N ALA A 36 -9.33 15.82 38.89
CA ALA A 36 -9.04 16.27 37.54
C ALA A 36 -9.38 15.07 36.64
N GLY A 37 -10.51 15.14 35.98
CA GLY A 37 -10.80 14.30 34.84
C GLY A 37 -9.73 14.60 33.82
N ASP A 38 -9.00 13.59 33.41
CA ASP A 38 -8.28 13.58 32.15
C ASP A 38 -9.35 13.73 31.03
N ASP A 39 -9.66 14.97 30.71
CA ASP A 39 -10.20 15.30 29.40
C ASP A 39 -9.08 15.02 28.40
N ALA A 40 -8.91 13.73 28.06
CA ALA A 40 -8.35 13.37 26.77
C ALA A 40 -9.33 13.96 25.75
N SER A 41 -9.06 15.18 25.31
CA SER A 41 -9.69 15.80 24.17
C SER A 41 -9.59 14.78 23.03
N ASP A 42 -10.72 14.13 22.74
CA ASP A 42 -10.95 13.33 21.54
C ASP A 42 -10.97 14.34 20.38
N ALA A 43 -9.79 14.84 20.03
CA ALA A 43 -9.61 15.64 18.84
C ALA A 43 -9.88 14.70 17.67
N ALA A 44 -11.04 14.88 17.01
CA ALA A 44 -11.41 14.10 15.84
C ALA A 44 -10.21 14.00 14.90
N LYS A 45 -9.86 12.79 14.50
CA LYS A 45 -8.75 12.52 13.58
C LYS A 45 -9.01 13.27 12.27
N THR A 46 -8.10 14.15 11.90
CA THR A 46 -8.25 15.02 10.72
C THR A 46 -7.54 14.49 9.49
N LYS A 47 -6.69 13.46 9.64
CA LYS A 47 -5.93 12.85 8.55
C LYS A 47 -6.16 11.36 8.48
N LEU A 48 -6.28 10.86 7.25
CA LEU A 48 -6.28 9.45 6.90
C LEU A 48 -4.88 9.09 6.38
N VAL A 49 -4.13 8.33 7.16
CA VAL A 49 -2.75 7.94 6.80
C VAL A 49 -2.81 6.66 5.98
N VAL A 50 -2.34 6.73 4.74
CA VAL A 50 -2.47 5.68 3.72
C VAL A 50 -1.10 5.12 3.35
N ALA A 51 -0.98 3.79 3.32
CA ALA A 51 0.19 3.07 2.83
C ALA A 51 -0.04 2.57 1.40
N THR A 52 0.92 2.75 0.50
CA THR A 52 0.84 2.28 -0.89
C THR A 52 2.19 1.94 -1.50
N SER A 53 2.21 1.04 -2.49
CA SER A 53 3.33 0.74 -3.39
C SER A 53 3.01 1.32 -4.78
N PRO A 54 3.49 2.55 -5.10
CA PRO A 54 3.02 3.27 -6.28
C PRO A 54 3.76 2.88 -7.57
N ASP A 55 3.75 1.59 -7.88
CA ASP A 55 4.30 0.96 -9.09
C ASP A 55 3.28 0.05 -9.79
N PHE A 56 1.99 0.40 -9.67
CA PHE A 56 0.85 -0.42 -10.09
C PHE A 56 -0.18 0.38 -10.91
N PRO A 57 0.24 1.03 -12.04
CA PRO A 57 -0.68 1.79 -12.88
C PRO A 57 -1.75 0.87 -13.50
N PRO A 58 -2.99 1.33 -13.68
CA PRO A 58 -3.49 2.68 -13.45
C PRO A 58 -4.05 2.94 -12.05
N PHE A 59 -3.91 1.99 -11.12
CA PHE A 59 -4.45 2.11 -9.77
C PHE A 59 -3.67 3.12 -8.92
N GLU A 60 -2.33 3.00 -8.88
CA GLU A 60 -1.41 3.96 -8.26
C GLU A 60 -0.05 3.96 -8.97
N SER A 61 0.46 5.16 -9.20
CA SER A 61 1.78 5.39 -9.79
C SER A 61 2.37 6.70 -9.32
N LEU A 62 3.68 6.89 -9.55
CA LEU A 62 4.37 8.14 -9.27
C LEU A 62 4.42 9.02 -10.52
N GLU A 63 3.80 10.20 -10.44
CA GLU A 63 3.90 11.23 -11.46
C GLU A 63 4.41 12.53 -10.83
N GLY A 64 5.56 13.02 -11.31
CA GLY A 64 6.14 14.24 -10.77
C GLY A 64 6.53 14.19 -9.29
N GLY A 65 6.58 13.00 -8.68
CA GLY A 65 6.86 12.80 -7.26
C GLY A 65 5.59 12.67 -6.38
N GLU A 66 4.42 12.81 -6.97
CA GLU A 66 3.13 12.62 -6.30
C GLU A 66 2.55 11.24 -6.67
N VAL A 67 1.81 10.65 -5.74
CA VAL A 67 1.07 9.40 -6.00
C VAL A 67 -0.27 9.76 -6.63
N VAL A 68 -0.53 9.19 -7.81
CA VAL A 68 -1.75 9.40 -8.59
C VAL A 68 -2.34 8.08 -9.05
N GLY A 69 -3.62 8.04 -9.42
CA GLY A 69 -4.28 6.86 -9.96
C GLY A 69 -5.70 6.68 -9.48
N ILE A 70 -6.33 5.62 -9.94
CA ILE A 70 -7.74 5.27 -9.67
C ILE A 70 -8.02 5.20 -8.17
N GLU A 71 -7.18 4.47 -7.42
CA GLU A 71 -7.38 4.31 -5.98
C GLU A 71 -7.16 5.61 -5.22
N VAL A 72 -6.21 6.46 -5.66
CA VAL A 72 -5.99 7.78 -5.07
C VAL A 72 -7.23 8.66 -5.24
N ASP A 73 -7.84 8.65 -6.43
CA ASP A 73 -9.05 9.44 -6.70
C ASP A 73 -10.26 8.93 -5.90
N ILE A 74 -10.42 7.61 -5.76
CA ILE A 74 -11.45 7.01 -4.90
C ILE A 74 -11.24 7.44 -3.44
N LEU A 75 -10.00 7.31 -2.92
CA LEU A 75 -9.69 7.69 -1.54
C LEU A 75 -9.86 9.18 -1.27
N ASN A 76 -9.54 10.06 -2.24
CA ASN A 76 -9.82 11.48 -2.13
C ASN A 76 -11.32 11.74 -1.93
N LYS A 77 -12.19 11.02 -2.67
CA LYS A 77 -13.64 11.15 -2.50
C LYS A 77 -14.14 10.61 -1.16
N ILE A 78 -13.56 9.50 -0.70
CA ILE A 78 -13.87 8.94 0.62
C ILE A 78 -13.45 9.93 1.72
N ALA A 79 -12.22 10.43 1.68
CA ALA A 79 -11.68 11.38 2.65
C ALA A 79 -12.52 12.68 2.68
N GLU A 80 -12.92 13.21 1.51
CA GLU A 80 -13.82 14.37 1.40
C GLU A 80 -15.15 14.11 2.14
N LYS A 81 -15.78 12.94 1.93
CA LYS A 81 -17.03 12.57 2.63
C LYS A 81 -16.84 12.40 4.13
N MET A 82 -15.67 11.93 4.57
CA MET A 82 -15.32 11.76 5.99
C MET A 82 -14.84 13.07 6.65
N GLY A 83 -14.63 14.16 5.89
CA GLY A 83 -14.06 15.40 6.40
C GLY A 83 -12.60 15.28 6.82
N MET A 84 -11.82 14.41 6.17
CA MET A 84 -10.43 14.11 6.46
C MET A 84 -9.51 14.50 5.28
N GLU A 85 -8.23 14.73 5.58
CA GLU A 85 -7.18 14.91 4.57
C GLU A 85 -6.42 13.59 4.37
N LEU A 86 -5.96 13.30 3.14
CA LEU A 86 -5.08 12.16 2.88
C LEU A 86 -3.63 12.49 3.22
N ASP A 87 -2.93 11.52 3.81
CA ASP A 87 -1.48 11.50 4.01
C ASP A 87 -0.96 10.17 3.43
N ILE A 88 -0.55 10.19 2.14
CA ILE A 88 -0.14 8.99 1.41
C ILE A 88 1.35 8.74 1.59
N GLN A 89 1.70 7.57 2.11
CA GLN A 89 3.07 7.14 2.38
C GLN A 89 3.44 5.93 1.51
N GLN A 90 4.60 6.04 0.86
CA GLN A 90 5.08 5.05 -0.10
C GLN A 90 5.91 3.98 0.61
N MET A 91 5.75 2.72 0.21
CA MET A 91 6.54 1.59 0.68
C MET A 91 6.48 0.43 -0.30
N ASP A 92 7.22 -0.64 -0.01
CA ASP A 92 7.13 -1.88 -0.76
C ASP A 92 5.80 -2.58 -0.48
N PHE A 93 5.23 -3.25 -1.50
CA PHE A 93 3.90 -3.87 -1.44
C PHE A 93 3.76 -4.86 -0.25
N ASP A 94 4.76 -5.72 -0.04
CA ASP A 94 4.77 -6.72 1.03
C ASP A 94 4.78 -6.10 2.44
N SER A 95 5.06 -4.81 2.55
CA SER A 95 5.08 -4.05 3.80
C SER A 95 3.75 -3.33 4.10
N VAL A 96 2.85 -3.19 3.11
CA VAL A 96 1.58 -2.45 3.26
C VAL A 96 0.69 -3.09 4.33
N ILE A 97 0.30 -4.37 4.16
CA ILE A 97 -0.57 -5.06 5.13
C ILE A 97 0.07 -5.16 6.52
N PRO A 98 1.35 -5.54 6.68
CA PRO A 98 2.01 -5.50 7.98
C PRO A 98 2.00 -4.12 8.65
N GLY A 99 2.17 -3.06 7.86
CA GLY A 99 2.10 -1.68 8.34
C GLY A 99 0.73 -1.29 8.87
N VAL A 100 -0.33 -1.65 8.15
CA VAL A 100 -1.73 -1.45 8.59
C VAL A 100 -2.04 -2.29 9.82
N GLN A 101 -1.66 -3.57 9.84
CA GLN A 101 -1.84 -4.47 10.98
C GLN A 101 -1.18 -3.91 12.26
N ALA A 102 -0.01 -3.31 12.12
CA ALA A 102 0.73 -2.69 13.23
C ALA A 102 0.14 -1.33 13.68
N GLY A 103 -0.90 -0.82 13.02
CA GLY A 103 -1.51 0.49 13.32
C GLY A 103 -0.63 1.69 12.96
N LYS A 104 0.36 1.51 12.06
CA LYS A 104 1.17 2.62 11.55
C LYS A 104 0.42 3.44 10.51
N PHE A 105 -0.48 2.80 9.79
CA PHE A 105 -1.33 3.36 8.75
C PHE A 105 -2.77 3.01 9.03
N ASP A 106 -3.68 3.89 8.63
CA ASP A 106 -5.12 3.67 8.75
C ASP A 106 -5.64 2.78 7.64
N VAL A 107 -5.11 2.99 6.44
CA VAL A 107 -5.54 2.34 5.21
C VAL A 107 -4.34 1.82 4.43
N GLY A 108 -4.45 0.60 3.92
CA GLY A 108 -3.62 0.06 2.86
C GLY A 108 -4.34 0.18 1.53
N MET A 109 -3.66 0.75 0.53
CA MET A 109 -4.09 0.96 -0.84
C MET A 109 -2.99 0.42 -1.75
N SER A 110 -3.24 -0.54 -2.59
CA SER A 110 -2.30 -1.03 -3.61
C SER A 110 -2.87 -2.21 -4.42
N GLY A 111 -4.07 -2.03 -4.98
CA GLY A 111 -4.74 -3.12 -5.68
C GLY A 111 -4.88 -4.38 -4.80
N ILE A 112 -5.25 -4.21 -3.53
CA ILE A 112 -5.15 -5.30 -2.55
C ILE A 112 -6.31 -6.27 -2.72
N THR A 113 -6.01 -7.48 -3.19
CA THR A 113 -6.96 -8.58 -3.27
C THR A 113 -7.40 -9.04 -1.89
N VAL A 114 -8.70 -9.20 -1.69
CA VAL A 114 -9.28 -9.78 -0.49
C VAL A 114 -9.03 -11.30 -0.49
N THR A 115 -8.23 -11.78 0.46
CA THR A 115 -7.99 -13.22 0.67
C THR A 115 -8.25 -13.60 2.13
N ASP A 116 -8.57 -14.87 2.38
CA ASP A 116 -8.81 -15.36 3.75
C ASP A 116 -7.54 -15.21 4.61
N LYS A 117 -6.37 -15.44 4.05
CA LYS A 117 -5.08 -15.24 4.73
C LYS A 117 -4.88 -13.79 5.16
N ARG A 118 -5.22 -12.82 4.28
CA ARG A 118 -5.11 -11.38 4.59
C ARG A 118 -6.13 -10.94 5.62
N LYS A 119 -7.36 -11.50 5.58
CA LYS A 119 -8.42 -11.26 6.59
C LYS A 119 -8.04 -11.70 8.01
N GLU A 120 -7.06 -12.57 8.19
CA GLU A 120 -6.56 -12.90 9.51
C GLU A 120 -5.87 -11.71 10.20
N ASN A 121 -5.29 -10.80 9.40
CA ASN A 121 -4.43 -9.72 9.87
C ASN A 121 -5.08 -8.33 9.81
N VAL A 122 -5.98 -8.10 8.85
CA VAL A 122 -6.63 -6.81 8.60
C VAL A 122 -8.11 -7.03 8.35
N ASP A 123 -8.90 -5.96 8.47
CA ASP A 123 -10.27 -5.89 7.95
C ASP A 123 -10.24 -5.22 6.57
N PHE A 124 -11.22 -5.52 5.75
CA PHE A 124 -11.34 -4.97 4.42
C PHE A 124 -12.59 -4.10 4.29
N SER A 125 -12.48 -3.06 3.47
CA SER A 125 -13.63 -2.29 3.02
C SER A 125 -14.58 -3.16 2.17
N SER A 126 -15.69 -2.58 1.75
CA SER A 126 -16.47 -3.10 0.62
C SER A 126 -15.55 -3.27 -0.59
N VAL A 127 -15.76 -4.34 -1.37
CA VAL A 127 -15.05 -4.56 -2.63
C VAL A 127 -15.47 -3.48 -3.63
N TYR A 128 -14.51 -2.88 -4.31
CA TYR A 128 -14.80 -1.79 -5.26
C TYR A 128 -14.49 -2.17 -6.73
N PHE A 129 -13.75 -3.24 -6.97
CA PHE A 129 -13.39 -3.71 -8.32
C PHE A 129 -13.11 -5.20 -8.36
N MET A 130 -13.36 -5.85 -9.50
CA MET A 130 -12.98 -7.24 -9.75
C MET A 130 -11.89 -7.29 -10.82
N ALA A 131 -10.65 -7.59 -10.40
CA ALA A 131 -9.52 -7.82 -11.29
C ALA A 131 -9.30 -9.32 -11.55
N ALA A 132 -8.30 -9.64 -12.36
CA ALA A 132 -7.84 -11.00 -12.64
C ALA A 132 -6.33 -11.00 -12.87
N GLN A 133 -5.65 -12.10 -12.58
CA GLN A 133 -4.25 -12.28 -12.97
C GLN A 133 -4.17 -12.54 -14.49
N ALA A 134 -3.19 -11.91 -15.13
CA ALA A 134 -2.85 -12.08 -16.55
C ALA A 134 -1.43 -12.60 -16.73
N ILE A 135 -1.17 -13.17 -17.89
CA ILE A 135 0.17 -13.60 -18.32
C ILE A 135 0.68 -12.59 -19.34
N VAL A 136 1.86 -12.04 -19.08
CA VAL A 136 2.57 -11.17 -20.00
C VAL A 136 3.80 -11.91 -20.54
N VAL A 137 4.01 -11.85 -21.86
CA VAL A 137 5.10 -12.53 -22.54
C VAL A 137 5.82 -11.59 -23.50
N ALA A 138 7.05 -11.94 -23.88
CA ALA A 138 7.75 -11.24 -24.96
C ALA A 138 7.09 -11.53 -26.32
N ASP A 139 7.17 -10.58 -27.25
CA ASP A 139 6.70 -10.77 -28.60
C ASP A 139 7.34 -12.00 -29.27
N GLY A 140 6.50 -12.84 -29.88
CA GLY A 140 6.94 -14.09 -30.50
C GLY A 140 7.20 -15.24 -29.52
N SER A 141 6.80 -15.11 -28.25
CA SER A 141 6.82 -16.20 -27.27
C SER A 141 5.99 -17.39 -27.76
N SER A 142 6.42 -18.61 -27.40
CA SER A 142 5.64 -19.82 -27.61
C SER A 142 4.59 -20.08 -26.53
N ILE A 143 4.57 -19.27 -25.48
CA ILE A 143 3.57 -19.35 -24.40
C ILE A 143 2.30 -18.69 -24.90
N THR A 144 1.19 -19.43 -24.88
CA THR A 144 -0.12 -18.98 -25.36
C THR A 144 -1.20 -19.01 -24.27
N GLY A 145 -0.90 -19.59 -23.11
CA GLY A 145 -1.79 -19.66 -21.97
C GLY A 145 -1.11 -20.29 -20.75
N LYS A 146 -1.86 -20.40 -19.66
CA LYS A 146 -1.34 -20.93 -18.38
C LYS A 146 -0.83 -22.36 -18.44
N ALA A 147 -1.35 -23.18 -19.36
CA ALA A 147 -0.88 -24.55 -19.53
C ALA A 147 0.58 -24.63 -20.02
N ASP A 148 1.07 -23.57 -20.70
CA ASP A 148 2.43 -23.50 -21.21
C ASP A 148 3.44 -23.02 -20.15
N LEU A 149 2.99 -22.61 -18.96
CA LEU A 149 3.86 -22.11 -17.88
C LEU A 149 4.54 -23.23 -17.09
N GLU A 150 4.14 -24.49 -17.27
CA GLU A 150 4.80 -25.63 -16.61
C GLU A 150 6.30 -25.67 -17.01
N GLY A 151 7.17 -25.65 -15.99
CA GLY A 151 8.63 -25.65 -16.19
C GLY A 151 9.19 -24.32 -16.73
N LYS A 152 8.39 -23.27 -16.81
CA LYS A 152 8.81 -21.92 -17.19
C LYS A 152 9.17 -21.09 -15.97
N LYS A 153 10.06 -20.14 -16.20
CA LYS A 153 10.45 -19.15 -15.23
C LYS A 153 9.52 -17.94 -15.33
N VAL A 154 8.88 -17.59 -14.20
CA VAL A 154 7.88 -16.53 -14.15
C VAL A 154 8.33 -15.45 -13.16
N SER A 155 8.29 -14.17 -13.58
CA SER A 155 8.47 -13.04 -12.66
C SER A 155 7.15 -12.61 -12.06
N VAL A 156 7.21 -12.19 -10.80
CA VAL A 156 6.07 -11.67 -10.03
C VAL A 156 6.57 -10.60 -9.04
N GLN A 157 5.65 -9.81 -8.48
CA GLN A 157 5.98 -8.98 -7.32
C GLN A 157 5.82 -9.80 -6.03
N THR A 158 6.75 -9.58 -5.08
CA THR A 158 6.78 -10.25 -3.77
C THR A 158 5.53 -9.92 -2.94
N GLY A 159 4.96 -10.91 -2.28
CA GLY A 159 3.81 -10.78 -1.38
C GLY A 159 2.45 -10.67 -2.08
N THR A 160 2.42 -10.85 -3.41
CA THR A 160 1.19 -10.79 -4.21
C THR A 160 0.46 -12.14 -4.29
N THR A 161 -0.81 -12.09 -4.68
CA THR A 161 -1.59 -13.28 -5.05
C THR A 161 -1.02 -13.96 -6.31
N ALA A 162 -0.37 -13.20 -7.20
CA ALA A 162 0.37 -13.74 -8.35
C ALA A 162 1.52 -14.64 -7.91
N GLU A 163 2.32 -14.22 -6.91
CA GLU A 163 3.39 -15.04 -6.36
C GLU A 163 2.82 -16.33 -5.74
N GLU A 164 1.79 -16.21 -4.89
CA GLU A 164 1.15 -17.36 -4.25
C GLU A 164 0.58 -18.34 -5.29
N TYR A 165 -0.09 -17.83 -6.33
CA TYR A 165 -0.64 -18.64 -7.40
C TYR A 165 0.45 -19.38 -8.18
N CYS A 166 1.49 -18.68 -8.61
CA CYS A 166 2.59 -19.26 -9.38
C CYS A 166 3.34 -20.35 -8.59
N MET A 167 3.60 -20.09 -7.30
CA MET A 167 4.23 -21.08 -6.40
C MET A 167 3.35 -22.30 -6.19
N ALA A 168 2.03 -22.11 -5.98
CA ALA A 168 1.08 -23.20 -5.77
C ALA A 168 0.92 -24.10 -7.00
N ASN A 169 1.14 -23.54 -8.22
CA ASN A 169 1.09 -24.29 -9.47
C ASN A 169 2.46 -24.87 -9.90
N GLY A 170 3.51 -24.69 -9.06
CA GLY A 170 4.83 -25.30 -9.30
C GLY A 170 5.65 -24.64 -10.39
N TYR A 171 5.36 -23.36 -10.72
CA TYR A 171 6.20 -22.59 -11.67
C TYR A 171 7.52 -22.19 -11.02
N GLU A 172 8.58 -21.96 -11.82
CA GLU A 172 9.84 -21.43 -11.31
C GLU A 172 9.68 -19.91 -11.10
N VAL A 173 9.41 -19.50 -9.85
CA VAL A 173 9.12 -18.11 -9.51
C VAL A 173 10.39 -17.31 -9.25
N LEU A 174 10.52 -16.16 -9.90
CA LEU A 174 11.48 -15.12 -9.59
C LEU A 174 10.71 -13.87 -9.09
N ALA A 175 10.67 -13.69 -7.77
CA ALA A 175 9.97 -12.59 -7.13
C ALA A 175 10.86 -11.33 -7.02
N PHE A 176 10.26 -10.17 -7.23
CA PHE A 176 10.88 -8.85 -7.14
C PHE A 176 10.13 -7.97 -6.15
N THR A 177 10.81 -7.10 -5.46
CA THR A 177 10.19 -6.13 -4.55
C THR A 177 9.30 -5.15 -5.32
N ALA A 178 9.79 -4.63 -6.44
CA ALA A 178 9.06 -3.72 -7.29
C ALA A 178 8.45 -4.44 -8.52
N ASN A 179 7.23 -4.07 -8.87
CA ASN A 179 6.53 -4.61 -10.05
C ASN A 179 7.24 -4.24 -11.36
N ASN A 180 7.80 -3.02 -11.43
CA ASN A 180 8.62 -2.58 -12.56
C ASN A 180 9.85 -3.48 -12.80
N ASP A 181 10.48 -4.00 -11.73
CA ASP A 181 11.64 -4.90 -11.85
C ASP A 181 11.20 -6.29 -12.36
N ALA A 182 10.00 -6.75 -11.96
CA ALA A 182 9.43 -7.99 -12.48
C ALA A 182 9.17 -7.90 -14.00
N ALA A 183 8.61 -6.79 -14.47
CA ALA A 183 8.40 -6.51 -15.90
C ALA A 183 9.75 -6.39 -16.64
N ALA A 184 10.74 -5.69 -16.06
CA ALA A 184 12.06 -5.54 -16.65
C ALA A 184 12.81 -6.87 -16.76
N ALA A 185 12.58 -7.83 -15.86
CA ALA A 185 13.15 -9.16 -15.94
C ALA A 185 12.68 -9.92 -17.20
N LEU A 186 11.41 -9.78 -17.57
CA LEU A 186 10.86 -10.34 -18.80
C LEU A 186 11.47 -9.66 -20.05
N THR A 187 11.47 -8.33 -20.07
CA THR A 187 12.08 -7.55 -21.18
C THR A 187 13.57 -7.91 -21.39
N ALA A 188 14.28 -8.19 -20.29
CA ALA A 188 15.68 -8.61 -20.35
C ALA A 188 15.89 -10.11 -20.68
N GLY A 189 14.81 -10.88 -20.91
CA GLY A 189 14.88 -12.31 -21.22
C GLY A 189 15.39 -13.17 -20.06
N LYS A 190 15.26 -12.71 -18.81
CA LYS A 190 15.66 -13.46 -17.60
C LYS A 190 14.59 -14.45 -17.14
N VAL A 191 13.36 -14.22 -17.55
CA VAL A 191 12.16 -15.03 -17.31
C VAL A 191 11.42 -15.25 -18.61
N ASP A 192 10.53 -16.25 -18.64
CA ASP A 192 9.73 -16.60 -19.83
C ASP A 192 8.38 -15.86 -19.85
N ALA A 193 7.85 -15.48 -18.68
CA ALA A 193 6.62 -14.74 -18.51
C ALA A 193 6.67 -13.84 -17.27
N TRP A 194 5.79 -12.82 -17.22
CA TRP A 194 5.48 -12.03 -16.05
C TRP A 194 3.99 -12.20 -15.73
N VAL A 195 3.67 -12.51 -14.48
CA VAL A 195 2.29 -12.64 -14.02
C VAL A 195 1.97 -11.46 -13.10
N VAL A 196 0.91 -10.74 -13.46
CA VAL A 196 0.44 -9.52 -12.80
C VAL A 196 -1.04 -9.33 -13.10
N ASP A 197 -1.71 -8.45 -12.38
CA ASP A 197 -3.12 -8.17 -12.62
C ASP A 197 -3.35 -7.53 -14.00
N ASN A 198 -4.45 -7.90 -14.64
CA ASN A 198 -4.76 -7.63 -16.04
C ASN A 198 -4.72 -6.14 -16.40
N GLU A 199 -5.28 -5.26 -15.58
CA GLU A 199 -5.29 -3.82 -15.87
C GLU A 199 -3.89 -3.22 -15.83
N VAL A 200 -3.03 -3.72 -14.92
CA VAL A 200 -1.62 -3.32 -14.84
C VAL A 200 -0.83 -3.87 -16.03
N ALA A 201 -1.08 -5.13 -16.40
CA ALA A 201 -0.50 -5.70 -17.61
C ALA A 201 -0.85 -4.87 -18.85
N LEU A 202 -2.14 -4.49 -19.01
CA LEU A 202 -2.61 -3.69 -20.15
C LEU A 202 -2.03 -2.26 -20.16
N ALA A 203 -1.79 -1.68 -18.98
CA ALA A 203 -1.18 -0.36 -18.87
C ALA A 203 0.33 -0.39 -19.20
N MET A 204 1.06 -1.41 -18.74
CA MET A 204 2.53 -1.43 -18.79
C MET A 204 3.09 -2.15 -20.03
N ALA A 205 2.50 -3.27 -20.42
CA ALA A 205 3.06 -4.15 -21.47
C ALA A 205 3.27 -3.46 -22.82
N PRO A 206 2.35 -2.62 -23.34
CA PRO A 206 2.53 -1.94 -24.62
C PRO A 206 3.76 -1.02 -24.66
N GLU A 207 4.05 -0.31 -23.57
CA GLU A 207 5.20 0.59 -23.48
C GLU A 207 6.53 -0.17 -23.45
N LEU A 208 6.49 -1.43 -23.00
CA LEU A 208 7.65 -2.32 -22.90
C LEU A 208 7.84 -3.24 -24.12
N GLY A 209 6.93 -3.17 -25.12
CA GLY A 209 6.94 -4.07 -26.29
C GLY A 209 6.66 -5.52 -25.89
N LEU A 210 5.73 -5.72 -24.93
CA LEU A 210 5.32 -7.03 -24.44
C LEU A 210 3.87 -7.30 -24.83
N THR A 211 3.48 -8.56 -24.84
CA THR A 211 2.14 -9.03 -25.18
C THR A 211 1.43 -9.56 -23.95
N VAL A 212 0.21 -9.07 -23.69
CA VAL A 212 -0.69 -9.61 -22.67
C VAL A 212 -1.53 -10.72 -23.30
N LEU A 213 -1.58 -11.89 -22.66
CA LEU A 213 -2.43 -12.99 -23.14
C LEU A 213 -3.88 -12.79 -22.69
N ASP A 214 -4.83 -13.20 -23.52
CA ASP A 214 -6.28 -13.00 -23.26
C ASP A 214 -6.82 -13.89 -22.13
N GLU A 215 -6.06 -14.88 -21.64
CA GLU A 215 -6.51 -15.80 -20.59
C GLU A 215 -6.43 -15.16 -19.21
N ALA A 216 -7.60 -14.95 -18.59
CA ALA A 216 -7.69 -14.61 -17.16
C ALA A 216 -7.38 -15.85 -16.29
N MET A 217 -6.44 -15.71 -15.34
CA MET A 217 -5.98 -16.83 -14.52
C MET A 217 -6.80 -17.01 -13.24
N THR A 218 -7.27 -15.91 -12.66
CA THR A 218 -7.90 -15.84 -11.34
C THR A 218 -9.08 -14.86 -11.32
N SER A 219 -9.65 -14.65 -10.13
CA SER A 219 -10.59 -13.58 -9.84
C SER A 219 -10.13 -12.87 -8.57
N GLU A 220 -9.83 -11.58 -8.68
CA GLU A 220 -9.16 -10.77 -7.67
C GLU A 220 -10.09 -9.65 -7.18
N PRO A 221 -10.88 -9.87 -6.09
CA PRO A 221 -11.70 -8.81 -5.51
C PRO A 221 -10.81 -7.80 -4.80
N TYR A 222 -10.81 -6.54 -5.25
CA TYR A 222 -10.04 -5.45 -4.66
C TYR A 222 -10.81 -4.72 -3.58
N ALA A 223 -10.15 -4.48 -2.44
CA ALA A 223 -10.67 -3.67 -1.35
C ALA A 223 -9.51 -2.95 -0.62
N PHE A 224 -9.83 -1.87 0.05
CA PHE A 224 -8.89 -1.19 0.93
C PHE A 224 -8.73 -1.98 2.23
N ALA A 225 -7.50 -2.12 2.71
CA ALA A 225 -7.19 -2.79 3.96
C ALA A 225 -7.19 -1.78 5.12
N LEU A 226 -7.88 -2.09 6.22
CA LEU A 226 -7.88 -1.29 7.43
C LEU A 226 -7.39 -2.14 8.62
N GLN A 227 -6.91 -1.49 9.69
CA GLN A 227 -6.53 -2.20 10.90
C GLN A 227 -7.74 -2.99 11.45
N LYS A 228 -7.48 -4.20 11.92
CA LYS A 228 -8.54 -5.08 12.43
C LYS A 228 -9.25 -4.45 13.62
N GLY A 229 -10.57 -4.35 13.52
CA GLY A 229 -11.43 -3.71 14.52
C GLY A 229 -11.34 -2.17 14.56
N SER A 230 -10.84 -1.54 13.48
CA SER A 230 -10.75 -0.08 13.38
C SER A 230 -12.13 0.58 13.37
N ASP A 231 -12.30 1.62 14.19
CA ASP A 231 -13.52 2.46 14.20
C ASP A 231 -13.72 3.24 12.88
N LEU A 232 -12.66 3.33 12.04
CA LEU A 232 -12.74 3.95 10.73
C LEU A 232 -13.45 3.08 9.70
N LEU A 233 -13.56 1.76 9.89
CA LEU A 233 -14.12 0.85 8.89
C LEU A 233 -15.58 1.18 8.54
N ALA A 234 -16.40 1.44 9.54
CA ALA A 234 -17.82 1.73 9.31
C ALA A 234 -18.05 3.04 8.53
N PRO A 235 -17.50 4.20 8.94
CA PRO A 235 -17.65 5.45 8.18
C PRO A 235 -16.94 5.39 6.81
N PHE A 236 -15.82 4.66 6.68
CA PHE A 236 -15.14 4.43 5.41
C PHE A 236 -16.05 3.67 4.42
N ASN A 237 -16.66 2.57 4.87
CA ASN A 237 -17.60 1.81 4.04
C ASN A 237 -18.85 2.61 3.69
N GLU A 238 -19.41 3.39 4.62
CA GLU A 238 -20.54 4.27 4.31
C GLU A 238 -20.20 5.24 3.16
N ALA A 239 -19.00 5.83 3.21
CA ALA A 239 -18.52 6.72 2.17
C ALA A 239 -18.30 5.99 0.83
N LEU A 240 -17.62 4.83 0.86
CA LEU A 240 -17.32 4.03 -0.34
C LEU A 240 -18.61 3.48 -0.98
N ASP A 241 -19.52 2.92 -0.19
CA ASP A 241 -20.79 2.36 -0.67
C ASP A 241 -21.67 3.45 -1.33
N ALA A 242 -21.64 4.68 -0.81
CA ALA A 242 -22.32 5.81 -1.43
C ALA A 242 -21.71 6.15 -2.80
N LEU A 243 -20.35 6.10 -2.95
CA LEU A 243 -19.66 6.34 -4.23
C LEU A 243 -19.87 5.22 -5.24
N LEU A 244 -20.02 3.98 -4.76
CA LEU A 244 -20.39 2.83 -5.61
C LEU A 244 -21.85 2.98 -6.11
N ALA A 245 -22.75 3.33 -5.22
CA ALA A 245 -24.17 3.44 -5.53
C ALA A 245 -24.51 4.60 -6.47
N ASP A 246 -23.78 5.73 -6.39
CA ASP A 246 -24.01 6.90 -7.25
C ASP A 246 -23.23 6.86 -8.57
N GLY A 247 -22.41 5.81 -8.80
CA GLY A 247 -21.63 5.60 -10.01
C GLY A 247 -20.31 6.40 -10.06
N THR A 248 -19.93 7.09 -8.99
CA THR A 248 -18.67 7.86 -8.93
C THR A 248 -17.46 6.97 -9.16
N VAL A 249 -17.42 5.77 -8.55
CA VAL A 249 -16.32 4.81 -8.72
C VAL A 249 -16.21 4.41 -10.19
N GLU A 250 -17.28 4.02 -10.85
CA GLU A 250 -17.28 3.68 -12.29
C GLU A 250 -16.77 4.85 -13.15
N GLN A 251 -17.20 6.09 -12.85
CA GLN A 251 -16.75 7.29 -13.58
C GLN A 251 -15.24 7.50 -13.42
N ILE A 252 -14.67 7.25 -12.24
CA ILE A 252 -13.23 7.33 -12.02
C ILE A 252 -12.51 6.31 -12.91
N PHE A 253 -12.92 5.03 -12.93
CA PHE A 253 -12.33 4.03 -13.82
C PHE A 253 -12.38 4.44 -15.29
N GLN A 254 -13.52 4.99 -15.75
CA GLN A 254 -13.67 5.48 -17.13
C GLN A 254 -12.72 6.63 -17.47
N GLN A 255 -12.38 7.51 -16.53
CA GLN A 255 -11.39 8.60 -16.74
C GLN A 255 -9.99 8.07 -17.04
N TYR A 256 -9.64 6.91 -16.49
CA TYR A 256 -8.39 6.21 -16.76
C TYR A 256 -8.47 5.24 -17.95
N GLY A 257 -9.59 5.20 -18.67
CA GLY A 257 -9.80 4.31 -19.81
C GLY A 257 -9.97 2.83 -19.44
N VAL A 258 -10.23 2.55 -18.17
CA VAL A 258 -10.42 1.19 -17.64
C VAL A 258 -11.90 0.82 -17.65
N THR A 259 -12.20 -0.39 -18.13
CA THR A 259 -13.55 -0.94 -18.04
C THR A 259 -13.85 -1.33 -16.60
N TYR A 260 -14.83 -0.69 -15.99
CA TYR A 260 -15.22 -1.02 -14.62
C TYR A 260 -15.91 -2.37 -14.56
N ILE A 261 -15.37 -3.26 -13.72
CA ILE A 261 -15.95 -4.57 -13.40
C ILE A 261 -16.43 -4.52 -11.96
N ALA A 262 -17.75 -4.38 -11.80
CA ALA A 262 -18.40 -4.32 -10.50
C ALA A 262 -18.22 -5.65 -9.73
N PRO A 263 -18.14 -5.61 -8.39
CA PRO A 263 -18.06 -6.78 -7.52
C PRO A 263 -19.35 -7.60 -7.52
#